data_20f4392141a8fd7e75ffb7c59b0444b1
#
_entry.id   20f4392141a8fd7e75ffb7c59b0444b1
#
_cell.length_a   1.000
_cell.length_b   1.000
_cell.length_c   1.000
_cell.angle_alpha   90.00
_cell.angle_beta   90.00
_cell.angle_gamma   90.00
#
_symmetry.space_group_name_H-M   'P 1'
#
loop_
_entity.id
_entity.type
_entity.pdbx_description
1 polymer ?
#
loop_
_entity_poly.entity_id
_entity_poly.type
_entity_poly.pdbx_seq_one_letter_code
_entity_poly.pdbx_strand_id
1 'polypeptide(L)'
;MWDALGSLMTSRAGSPSKDKSTNDITSDSISKKTLNELKEQYALLSEDAKQLMTEKMFLENELSQLKKRVNRLDEEIRSLRTPPYIIGNIQDVIGEKVVVRSSNGTIFLVSKNPRIDNSKILPGVRVSMNQDTLAVIDILEDAFDPLVSGAEIIEKPNINYSDLGGLDEQIREVRDAIELSLEKPESFEKFGIQPPKGVLLTGPPWTGKTMLAKAVASHTNATFLGLVGSELAQKYIGEGGRMVRELFSLARKKSPCIIFIDEIDAIGSKRLDSSTSGDREVQRTLMQLLSELDGFNSLDNVKVIAATNRPELLDKALLRPGRFDRIVEIPLPNLEWREAIFNVHARKMPLDKNVDF
;
A
#
# COMPACT_ATOMS: atom_id res chain seq x y z
N MET A 1 -14.65 53.42 9.73
CA MET A 1 -14.22 54.74 9.21
C MET A 1 -15.19 55.21 8.13
N TRP A 2 -16.52 55.07 8.41
CA TRP A 2 -17.64 55.39 7.51
C TRP A 2 -18.71 56.27 8.16
N ASP A 3 -18.46 56.80 9.40
CA ASP A 3 -19.44 57.59 10.19
C ASP A 3 -19.14 59.08 10.28
N ALA A 4 -18.29 59.65 9.39
CA ALA A 4 -17.87 61.03 9.49
C ALA A 4 -18.34 61.94 8.32
N LEU A 5 -19.22 61.48 7.44
CA LEU A 5 -19.70 62.25 6.28
C LEU A 5 -21.22 62.56 6.26
N GLY A 6 -21.94 62.25 7.34
CA GLY A 6 -23.39 62.40 7.44
C GLY A 6 -23.87 63.74 8.14
N SER A 7 -22.96 64.64 8.53
CA SER A 7 -23.31 65.73 9.45
C SER A 7 -23.16 67.18 8.90
N LEU A 8 -23.16 67.39 7.58
CA LEU A 8 -22.92 68.72 7.02
C LEU A 8 -23.95 69.22 5.99
N MET A 9 -25.19 68.72 6.04
CA MET A 9 -26.27 69.27 5.20
C MET A 9 -27.59 69.39 5.94
N THR A 10 -27.60 70.13 7.03
CA THR A 10 -28.88 70.77 7.52
C THR A 10 -28.53 71.99 8.29
N SER A 11 -28.63 73.17 7.69
CA SER A 11 -29.20 74.39 8.23
C SER A 11 -28.83 75.59 7.36
N ARG A 12 -29.74 76.16 6.65
CA ARG A 12 -30.32 77.48 6.87
C ARG A 12 -31.22 77.85 5.73
N ALA A 13 -32.50 77.80 6.01
CA ALA A 13 -33.50 78.55 5.30
C ALA A 13 -33.54 80.00 5.85
N GLY A 14 -33.62 80.97 5.02
CA GLY A 14 -33.80 82.38 5.35
C GLY A 14 -34.21 83.14 4.09
N SER A 15 -35.45 83.32 3.88
CA SER A 15 -36.08 84.19 2.87
C SER A 15 -36.31 85.59 3.42
N PRO A 16 -36.91 86.53 2.68
CA PRO A 16 -36.49 87.18 1.44
C PRO A 16 -36.59 88.74 1.56
N SER A 17 -36.04 89.47 0.64
CA SER A 17 -36.57 90.83 0.36
C SER A 17 -36.42 91.15 -1.14
N LYS A 18 -37.53 91.59 -1.67
CA LYS A 18 -37.71 92.17 -3.00
C LYS A 18 -36.84 93.36 -3.18
N ASP A 19 -36.18 93.49 -4.30
CA ASP A 19 -36.30 94.73 -5.09
C ASP A 19 -36.00 94.47 -6.57
N LYS A 20 -36.72 95.19 -7.36
CA LYS A 20 -36.97 95.10 -8.81
C LYS A 20 -35.86 95.68 -9.65
N SER A 21 -35.77 95.12 -10.83
CA SER A 21 -35.63 95.72 -12.14
C SER A 21 -34.25 95.79 -12.81
N THR A 22 -34.30 95.34 -14.03
CA THR A 22 -33.45 95.67 -15.15
C THR A 22 -32.01 95.09 -15.21
N ASN A 23 -31.95 93.85 -15.75
CA ASN A 23 -30.92 93.52 -16.76
C ASN A 23 -31.11 92.04 -17.20
N ASP A 24 -32.21 91.74 -17.91
CA ASP A 24 -32.68 90.40 -18.22
C ASP A 24 -32.20 89.80 -19.54
N ILE A 25 -31.11 90.32 -20.18
CA ILE A 25 -30.64 89.77 -21.45
C ILE A 25 -29.18 89.32 -21.45
N THR A 26 -28.34 89.66 -20.48
CA THR A 26 -26.92 89.25 -20.44
C THR A 26 -26.64 88.18 -19.39
N SER A 27 -27.47 87.96 -18.39
CA SER A 27 -27.30 87.00 -17.31
C SER A 27 -27.63 85.56 -17.81
N ASP A 28 -28.60 85.42 -18.69
CA ASP A 28 -29.09 84.12 -19.15
C ASP A 28 -28.11 83.43 -20.15
N SER A 29 -27.32 84.18 -20.91
CA SER A 29 -26.27 83.68 -21.80
C SER A 29 -25.01 83.27 -21.05
N ILE A 30 -24.66 83.99 -19.99
CA ILE A 30 -23.51 83.71 -19.11
C ILE A 30 -23.82 82.46 -18.25
N SER A 31 -25.04 82.35 -17.72
CA SER A 31 -25.48 81.17 -16.97
C SER A 31 -25.55 79.91 -17.77
N LYS A 32 -25.95 79.99 -19.08
CA LYS A 32 -25.94 78.86 -20.00
C LYS A 32 -24.54 78.43 -20.38
N LYS A 33 -23.59 79.36 -20.52
CA LYS A 33 -22.20 79.06 -20.85
C LYS A 33 -21.49 78.36 -19.69
N THR A 34 -21.66 78.88 -18.46
CA THR A 34 -21.13 78.24 -17.23
C THR A 34 -21.78 76.88 -16.97
N LEU A 35 -23.08 76.73 -17.26
CA LEU A 35 -23.76 75.45 -17.11
C LEU A 35 -23.24 74.36 -18.12
N ASN A 36 -22.91 74.78 -19.35
CA ASN A 36 -22.33 73.89 -20.32
C ASN A 36 -20.89 73.52 -19.96
N GLU A 37 -20.08 74.44 -19.53
CA GLU A 37 -18.72 74.14 -19.02
C GLU A 37 -18.75 73.21 -17.82
N LEU A 38 -19.70 73.38 -16.90
CA LEU A 38 -19.88 72.48 -15.73
C LEU A 38 -20.33 71.06 -16.17
N LYS A 39 -21.21 70.99 -17.18
CA LYS A 39 -21.61 69.70 -17.77
C LYS A 39 -20.47 68.99 -18.46
N GLU A 40 -19.62 69.71 -19.19
CA GLU A 40 -18.41 69.10 -19.81
C GLU A 40 -17.42 68.65 -18.77
N GLN A 41 -17.18 69.41 -17.71
CA GLN A 41 -16.34 69.00 -16.60
C GLN A 41 -16.92 67.78 -15.86
N TYR A 42 -18.22 67.70 -15.65
CA TYR A 42 -18.88 66.57 -15.04
C TYR A 42 -18.80 65.31 -15.90
N ALA A 43 -18.92 65.45 -17.23
CA ALA A 43 -18.79 64.35 -18.16
C ALA A 43 -17.36 63.78 -18.14
N LEU A 44 -16.35 64.67 -18.20
CA LEU A 44 -14.93 64.28 -18.12
C LEU A 44 -14.64 63.57 -16.77
N LEU A 45 -15.10 64.14 -15.66
CA LEU A 45 -14.91 63.54 -14.34
C LEU A 45 -15.61 62.20 -14.19
N SER A 46 -16.79 62.05 -14.81
CA SER A 46 -17.53 60.79 -14.86
C SER A 46 -16.82 59.70 -15.71
N GLU A 47 -16.14 60.14 -16.78
CA GLU A 47 -15.36 59.24 -17.61
C GLU A 47 -14.06 58.77 -16.90
N ASP A 48 -13.35 59.71 -16.27
CA ASP A 48 -12.21 59.44 -15.42
C ASP A 48 -12.55 58.49 -14.25
N ALA A 49 -13.69 58.74 -13.60
CA ALA A 49 -14.18 57.87 -12.53
C ALA A 49 -14.47 56.44 -13.00
N LYS A 50 -15.04 56.29 -14.20
CA LYS A 50 -15.25 54.95 -14.83
C LYS A 50 -13.94 54.29 -15.18
N GLN A 51 -12.98 55.02 -15.72
CA GLN A 51 -11.63 54.46 -16.03
C GLN A 51 -10.93 54.02 -14.75
N LEU A 52 -10.91 54.85 -13.71
CA LEU A 52 -10.34 54.48 -12.42
C LEU A 52 -11.05 53.29 -11.77
N MET A 53 -12.35 53.14 -11.97
CA MET A 53 -13.10 52.00 -11.43
C MET A 53 -12.77 50.70 -12.18
N THR A 54 -12.56 50.74 -13.51
CA THR A 54 -12.11 49.59 -14.29
C THR A 54 -10.67 49.22 -13.97
N GLU A 55 -9.79 50.18 -13.81
CA GLU A 55 -8.39 49.96 -13.42
C GLU A 55 -8.29 49.36 -11.99
N LYS A 56 -9.08 49.89 -11.06
CA LYS A 56 -9.19 49.34 -9.72
C LYS A 56 -9.64 47.89 -9.75
N MET A 57 -10.65 47.54 -10.54
CA MET A 57 -11.17 46.19 -10.64
C MET A 57 -10.12 45.24 -11.27
N PHE A 58 -9.36 45.74 -12.25
CA PHE A 58 -8.25 44.98 -12.84
C PHE A 58 -7.14 44.71 -11.79
N LEU A 59 -6.71 45.73 -11.06
CA LEU A 59 -5.71 45.62 -10.01
C LEU A 59 -6.17 44.72 -8.85
N GLU A 60 -7.43 44.77 -8.46
CA GLU A 60 -8.00 43.87 -7.45
C GLU A 60 -7.97 42.43 -7.91
N ASN A 61 -8.23 42.14 -9.19
CA ASN A 61 -8.11 40.80 -9.78
C ASN A 61 -6.65 40.32 -9.83
N GLU A 62 -5.72 41.13 -10.25
CA GLU A 62 -4.28 40.81 -10.23
C GLU A 62 -3.80 40.53 -8.79
N LEU A 63 -4.19 41.34 -7.86
CA LEU A 63 -3.84 41.17 -6.44
C LEU A 63 -4.40 39.87 -5.88
N SER A 64 -5.62 39.48 -6.27
CA SER A 64 -6.22 38.20 -5.91
C SER A 64 -5.44 37.02 -6.53
N GLN A 65 -5.04 37.11 -7.79
CA GLN A 65 -4.24 36.07 -8.45
C GLN A 65 -2.85 35.95 -7.84
N LEU A 66 -2.19 37.08 -7.56
CA LEU A 66 -0.87 37.08 -6.92
C LEU A 66 -0.94 36.49 -5.49
N LYS A 67 -1.97 36.83 -4.72
CA LYS A 67 -2.17 36.21 -3.40
C LYS A 67 -2.35 34.70 -3.47
N LYS A 68 -3.14 34.20 -4.44
CA LYS A 68 -3.30 32.76 -4.65
C LYS A 68 -1.97 32.09 -5.03
N ARG A 69 -1.17 32.76 -5.85
CA ARG A 69 0.14 32.25 -6.27
C ARG A 69 1.15 32.22 -5.13
N VAL A 70 1.17 33.26 -4.30
CA VAL A 70 2.02 33.32 -3.09
C VAL A 70 1.63 32.20 -2.11
N ASN A 71 0.35 32.02 -1.81
CA ASN A 71 -0.11 30.95 -0.92
C ASN A 71 0.29 29.57 -1.45
N ARG A 72 0.16 29.33 -2.75
CA ARG A 72 0.58 28.07 -3.37
C ARG A 72 2.09 27.85 -3.26
N LEU A 73 2.89 28.87 -3.51
CA LEU A 73 4.34 28.79 -3.37
C LEU A 73 4.75 28.59 -1.90
N ASP A 74 4.05 29.21 -0.96
CA ASP A 74 4.30 29.00 0.47
C ASP A 74 3.97 27.56 0.91
N GLU A 75 2.90 26.96 0.37
CA GLU A 75 2.58 25.55 0.59
C GLU A 75 3.64 24.63 -0.01
N GLU A 76 4.09 24.90 -1.24
CA GLU A 76 5.17 24.13 -1.88
C GLU A 76 6.48 24.25 -1.09
N ILE A 77 6.85 25.46 -0.62
CA ILE A 77 8.03 25.64 0.21
C ILE A 77 7.91 24.93 1.56
N ARG A 78 6.72 24.94 2.18
CA ARG A 78 6.49 24.17 3.42
C ARG A 78 6.65 22.68 3.20
N SER A 79 6.12 22.14 2.10
CA SER A 79 6.27 20.72 1.78
C SER A 79 7.73 20.32 1.51
N LEU A 80 8.51 21.19 0.88
CA LEU A 80 9.95 20.97 0.63
C LEU A 80 10.84 21.17 1.87
N ARG A 81 10.37 21.94 2.86
CA ARG A 81 11.10 22.20 4.12
C ARG A 81 10.77 21.20 5.22
N THR A 82 9.78 20.31 5.05
CA THR A 82 9.55 19.23 6.00
C THR A 82 10.76 18.27 5.96
N PRO A 83 11.50 18.12 7.05
CA PRO A 83 12.62 17.17 7.08
C PRO A 83 12.10 15.76 6.82
N PRO A 84 12.89 14.89 6.18
CA PRO A 84 12.50 13.51 5.95
C PRO A 84 12.24 12.81 7.30
N TYR A 85 11.22 11.94 7.31
CA TYR A 85 10.90 11.16 8.49
C TYR A 85 11.81 9.93 8.58
N ILE A 86 12.30 9.66 9.78
CA ILE A 86 13.02 8.42 10.07
C ILE A 86 11.99 7.35 10.47
N ILE A 87 12.05 6.20 9.82
CA ILE A 87 11.22 5.05 10.18
C ILE A 87 11.99 4.17 11.17
N GLY A 88 11.30 3.75 12.24
CA GLY A 88 11.88 2.85 13.22
C GLY A 88 10.83 1.91 13.81
N ASN A 89 11.30 0.87 14.49
CA ASN A 89 10.47 -0.10 15.19
C ASN A 89 10.57 0.12 16.70
N ILE A 90 9.45 0.15 17.39
CA ILE A 90 9.41 0.21 18.86
C ILE A 90 9.99 -1.09 19.42
N GLN A 91 11.01 -0.99 20.26
CA GLN A 91 11.57 -2.13 20.98
C GLN A 91 10.97 -2.26 22.36
N ASP A 92 10.82 -1.14 23.06
CA ASP A 92 10.32 -1.12 24.43
C ASP A 92 9.64 0.22 24.74
N VAL A 93 8.79 0.23 25.77
CA VAL A 93 8.04 1.41 26.22
C VAL A 93 8.34 1.65 27.69
N ILE A 94 9.06 2.74 27.97
CA ILE A 94 9.52 3.09 29.32
C ILE A 94 8.81 4.38 29.78
N GLY A 95 7.67 4.24 30.44
CA GLY A 95 6.88 5.37 30.92
C GLY A 95 6.43 6.29 29.77
N GLU A 96 6.87 7.55 29.78
CA GLU A 96 6.58 8.52 28.70
C GLU A 96 7.57 8.49 27.52
N LYS A 97 8.57 7.61 27.59
CA LYS A 97 9.58 7.45 26.55
C LYS A 97 9.44 6.09 25.87
N VAL A 98 9.87 6.05 24.61
CA VAL A 98 9.82 4.86 23.78
C VAL A 98 11.23 4.58 23.24
N VAL A 99 11.66 3.34 23.34
CA VAL A 99 12.92 2.88 22.71
C VAL A 99 12.59 2.46 21.29
N VAL A 100 13.11 3.20 20.32
CA VAL A 100 12.88 2.95 18.90
C VAL A 100 14.20 2.59 18.22
N ARG A 101 14.21 1.47 17.49
CA ARG A 101 15.31 1.08 16.61
C ARG A 101 15.00 1.57 15.20
N SER A 102 15.85 2.46 14.69
CA SER A 102 15.77 2.91 13.31
C SER A 102 16.19 1.82 12.31
N SER A 103 15.81 1.97 11.04
CA SER A 103 16.17 1.06 9.94
C SER A 103 17.69 0.93 9.73
N ASN A 104 18.48 1.94 10.11
CA ASN A 104 19.97 1.89 10.10
C ASN A 104 20.59 1.14 11.31
N GLY A 105 19.76 0.57 12.20
CA GLY A 105 20.20 -0.17 13.37
C GLY A 105 20.44 0.69 14.63
N THR A 106 20.42 2.01 14.53
CA THR A 106 20.60 2.92 15.67
C THR A 106 19.39 2.87 16.60
N ILE A 107 19.64 2.85 17.91
CA ILE A 107 18.59 2.83 18.94
C ILE A 107 18.45 4.24 19.50
N PHE A 108 17.25 4.75 19.49
CA PHE A 108 16.87 6.06 20.03
C PHE A 108 15.92 5.91 21.21
N LEU A 109 16.13 6.71 22.26
CA LEU A 109 15.15 6.89 23.32
C LEU A 109 14.39 8.19 23.07
N VAL A 110 13.18 8.08 22.59
CA VAL A 110 12.38 9.21 22.10
C VAL A 110 11.15 9.47 22.97
N SER A 111 10.68 10.71 22.99
CA SER A 111 9.46 11.07 23.73
C SER A 111 8.22 10.69 22.94
N LYS A 112 7.18 10.25 23.65
CA LYS A 112 5.86 10.01 23.08
C LYS A 112 5.22 11.33 22.62
N ASN A 113 4.53 11.29 21.50
CA ASN A 113 3.69 12.40 21.09
C ASN A 113 2.36 12.33 21.86
N PRO A 114 1.95 13.40 22.58
CA PRO A 114 0.68 13.40 23.33
C PRO A 114 -0.57 13.21 22.47
N ARG A 115 -0.45 13.37 21.14
CA ARG A 115 -1.57 13.20 20.20
C ARG A 115 -1.78 11.74 19.76
N ILE A 116 -0.83 10.86 20.08
CA ILE A 116 -0.89 9.44 19.71
C ILE A 116 -1.49 8.66 20.86
N ASP A 117 -2.45 7.80 20.52
CA ASP A 117 -3.13 6.94 21.49
C ASP A 117 -2.14 5.95 22.13
N ASN A 118 -1.97 6.02 23.43
CA ASN A 118 -1.02 5.18 24.17
C ASN A 118 -1.30 3.68 24.04
N SER A 119 -2.53 3.30 23.75
CA SER A 119 -2.93 1.90 23.53
C SER A 119 -2.34 1.29 22.27
N LYS A 120 -1.99 2.12 21.29
CA LYS A 120 -1.40 1.71 20.00
C LYS A 120 0.13 1.65 20.02
N ILE A 121 0.78 2.17 21.06
CA ILE A 121 2.24 2.19 21.20
C ILE A 121 2.69 0.88 21.88
N LEU A 122 2.88 -0.16 21.09
CA LEU A 122 3.28 -1.49 21.56
C LEU A 122 4.66 -1.86 20.99
N PRO A 123 5.45 -2.70 21.70
CA PRO A 123 6.68 -3.26 21.15
C PRO A 123 6.42 -3.97 19.82
N GLY A 124 7.26 -3.72 18.81
CA GLY A 124 7.12 -4.27 17.46
C GLY A 124 6.39 -3.36 16.46
N VAL A 125 5.72 -2.31 16.90
CA VAL A 125 5.01 -1.37 16.04
C VAL A 125 6.00 -0.45 15.32
N ARG A 126 5.73 -0.14 14.05
CA ARG A 126 6.52 0.81 13.26
C ARG A 126 6.03 2.23 13.49
N VAL A 127 6.98 3.14 13.62
CA VAL A 127 6.69 4.56 13.85
C VAL A 127 7.50 5.44 12.92
N SER A 128 6.95 6.58 12.56
CA SER A 128 7.67 7.67 11.92
C SER A 128 8.15 8.67 12.96
N MET A 129 9.43 9.02 12.87
CA MET A 129 10.07 10.00 13.76
C MET A 129 10.53 11.20 12.94
N ASN A 130 10.46 12.37 13.53
CA ASN A 130 11.10 13.57 12.96
C ASN A 130 12.61 13.47 13.09
N GLN A 131 13.33 13.79 12.03
CA GLN A 131 14.81 13.72 12.01
C GLN A 131 15.44 14.73 12.98
N ASP A 132 14.86 15.92 13.13
CA ASP A 132 15.43 17.00 13.93
C ASP A 132 15.12 16.86 15.41
N THR A 133 13.87 16.51 15.74
CA THR A 133 13.40 16.44 17.13
C THR A 133 13.45 15.03 17.70
N LEU A 134 13.64 14.01 16.86
CA LEU A 134 13.59 12.59 17.21
C LEU A 134 12.28 12.20 17.94
N ALA A 135 11.21 12.98 17.80
CA ALA A 135 9.93 12.67 18.38
C ALA A 135 9.12 11.74 17.47
N VAL A 136 8.37 10.82 18.05
CA VAL A 136 7.41 10.00 17.31
C VAL A 136 6.27 10.91 16.80
N ILE A 137 6.06 10.94 15.50
CA ILE A 137 5.03 11.77 14.86
C ILE A 137 3.78 10.97 14.65
N ASP A 138 3.91 9.75 14.11
CA ASP A 138 2.79 8.91 13.74
C ASP A 138 3.14 7.43 13.84
N ILE A 139 2.11 6.61 14.01
CA ILE A 139 2.21 5.16 13.94
C ILE A 139 1.92 4.75 12.50
N LEU A 140 2.88 4.09 11.89
CA LEU A 140 2.69 3.54 10.55
C LEU A 140 1.86 2.25 10.69
N GLU A 141 0.55 2.38 10.48
CA GLU A 141 -0.31 1.22 10.38
C GLU A 141 0.09 0.44 9.13
N ASP A 142 0.69 -0.73 9.35
CA ASP A 142 0.93 -1.79 8.35
C ASP A 142 1.39 -1.36 6.94
N ALA A 143 2.33 -0.45 6.84
CA ALA A 143 3.14 -0.40 5.65
C ALA A 143 4.02 -1.67 5.67
N PHE A 144 3.58 -2.72 4.97
CA PHE A 144 4.40 -3.90 4.74
C PHE A 144 5.78 -3.45 4.28
N ASP A 145 6.82 -3.99 4.92
CA ASP A 145 8.18 -3.69 4.52
C ASP A 145 8.31 -3.97 3.02
N PRO A 146 8.93 -3.07 2.22
CA PRO A 146 9.21 -3.34 0.81
C PRO A 146 9.89 -4.68 0.54
N LEU A 147 10.46 -5.31 1.58
CA LEU A 147 11.07 -6.64 1.51
C LEU A 147 10.03 -7.76 1.29
N VAL A 148 8.81 -7.63 1.83
CA VAL A 148 7.70 -8.55 1.51
C VAL A 148 7.07 -8.20 0.16
N SER A 149 7.42 -7.05 -0.42
CA SER A 149 7.00 -6.63 -1.77
C SER A 149 7.53 -7.56 -2.89
N GLY A 150 8.46 -8.47 -2.61
CA GLY A 150 8.85 -9.54 -3.53
C GLY A 150 7.88 -10.74 -3.52
N ALA A 151 7.03 -10.88 -2.50
CA ALA A 151 6.04 -11.94 -2.48
C ALA A 151 4.86 -11.59 -3.40
N GLU A 152 4.51 -12.52 -4.29
CA GLU A 152 3.31 -12.40 -5.12
C GLU A 152 2.08 -12.54 -4.23
N ILE A 153 1.39 -11.42 -3.96
CA ILE A 153 0.16 -11.42 -3.17
C ILE A 153 -1.03 -11.45 -4.12
N ILE A 154 -1.71 -12.58 -4.19
CA ILE A 154 -2.94 -12.73 -4.97
C ILE A 154 -4.08 -13.01 -4.00
N GLU A 155 -4.95 -12.03 -3.78
CA GLU A 155 -6.08 -12.22 -2.87
C GLU A 155 -7.06 -13.29 -3.33
N LYS A 156 -7.23 -13.46 -4.65
CA LYS A 156 -8.01 -14.55 -5.25
C LYS A 156 -7.39 -14.98 -6.57
N PRO A 157 -6.64 -16.08 -6.61
CA PRO A 157 -6.16 -16.65 -7.87
C PRO A 157 -7.35 -17.03 -8.76
N ASN A 158 -7.28 -16.71 -10.03
CA ASN A 158 -8.34 -17.02 -11.00
C ASN A 158 -7.98 -18.27 -11.83
N ILE A 159 -7.67 -19.36 -11.15
CA ILE A 159 -7.31 -20.65 -11.75
C ILE A 159 -8.21 -21.71 -11.13
N ASN A 160 -8.86 -22.53 -11.99
CA ASN A 160 -9.69 -23.64 -11.56
C ASN A 160 -8.98 -24.96 -11.78
N TYR A 161 -9.42 -26.02 -11.08
CA TYR A 161 -8.91 -27.38 -11.31
C TYR A 161 -9.15 -27.86 -12.75
N SER A 162 -10.20 -27.35 -13.41
CA SER A 162 -10.45 -27.62 -14.83
C SER A 162 -9.39 -27.08 -15.80
N ASP A 163 -8.53 -26.21 -15.32
CA ASP A 163 -7.41 -25.66 -16.10
C ASP A 163 -6.13 -26.51 -15.94
N LEU A 164 -6.20 -27.55 -15.13
CA LEU A 164 -5.14 -28.53 -14.91
C LEU A 164 -5.52 -29.84 -15.63
N GLY A 165 -4.76 -30.19 -16.62
CA GLY A 165 -4.99 -31.45 -17.36
C GLY A 165 -4.24 -32.62 -16.74
N GLY A 166 -4.94 -33.74 -16.44
CA GLY A 166 -4.34 -35.03 -16.10
C GLY A 166 -3.76 -35.16 -14.69
N LEU A 167 -4.02 -34.23 -13.77
CA LEU A 167 -3.51 -34.26 -12.39
C LEU A 167 -4.59 -34.66 -11.36
N ASP A 168 -5.58 -35.47 -11.75
CA ASP A 168 -6.74 -35.74 -10.91
C ASP A 168 -6.40 -36.39 -9.57
N GLU A 169 -5.42 -37.27 -9.54
CA GLU A 169 -4.97 -37.97 -8.33
C GLU A 169 -4.23 -36.98 -7.40
N GLN A 170 -3.30 -36.20 -7.95
CA GLN A 170 -2.54 -35.22 -7.22
C GLN A 170 -3.44 -34.08 -6.68
N ILE A 171 -4.42 -33.69 -7.47
CA ILE A 171 -5.46 -32.73 -7.04
C ILE A 171 -6.21 -33.26 -5.82
N ARG A 172 -6.62 -34.54 -5.83
CA ARG A 172 -7.31 -35.17 -4.68
C ARG A 172 -6.42 -35.16 -3.44
N GLU A 173 -5.16 -35.60 -3.57
CA GLU A 173 -4.22 -35.65 -2.44
C GLU A 173 -3.99 -34.29 -1.81
N VAL A 174 -3.83 -33.23 -2.62
CA VAL A 174 -3.62 -31.88 -2.12
C VAL A 174 -4.90 -31.31 -1.53
N ARG A 175 -6.06 -31.59 -2.14
CA ARG A 175 -7.37 -31.21 -1.59
C ARG A 175 -7.61 -31.82 -0.22
N ASP A 176 -7.39 -33.11 -0.08
CA ASP A 176 -7.60 -33.82 1.19
C ASP A 176 -6.66 -33.29 2.27
N ALA A 177 -5.45 -32.90 1.92
CA ALA A 177 -4.48 -32.39 2.85
C ALA A 177 -4.76 -30.92 3.27
N ILE A 178 -5.18 -30.06 2.36
CA ILE A 178 -5.28 -28.62 2.56
C ILE A 178 -6.73 -28.15 2.67
N GLU A 179 -7.55 -28.44 1.64
CA GLU A 179 -8.93 -27.92 1.53
C GLU A 179 -9.80 -28.40 2.69
N LEU A 180 -9.81 -29.72 2.94
CA LEU A 180 -10.55 -30.29 4.06
C LEU A 180 -10.14 -29.71 5.42
N SER A 181 -8.86 -29.40 5.61
CA SER A 181 -8.37 -28.86 6.85
C SER A 181 -8.70 -27.38 7.05
N LEU A 182 -8.90 -26.62 5.97
CA LEU A 182 -9.33 -25.21 6.00
C LEU A 182 -10.86 -25.10 6.11
N GLU A 183 -11.60 -25.96 5.39
CA GLU A 183 -13.08 -25.89 5.37
C GLU A 183 -13.73 -26.49 6.62
N LYS A 184 -13.17 -27.59 7.17
CA LYS A 184 -13.76 -28.35 8.26
C LYS A 184 -12.77 -28.68 9.38
N PRO A 185 -12.17 -27.67 10.02
CA PRO A 185 -11.21 -27.87 11.12
C PRO A 185 -11.83 -28.65 12.29
N GLU A 186 -13.12 -28.43 12.58
CA GLU A 186 -13.85 -29.11 13.66
C GLU A 186 -13.90 -30.64 13.49
N SER A 187 -13.85 -31.14 12.26
CA SER A 187 -13.87 -32.58 12.00
C SER A 187 -12.56 -33.23 12.49
N PHE A 188 -11.43 -32.56 12.29
CA PHE A 188 -10.13 -33.03 12.78
C PHE A 188 -10.05 -33.02 14.30
N GLU A 189 -10.59 -31.97 14.94
CA GLU A 189 -10.68 -31.87 16.41
C GLU A 189 -11.52 -33.02 17.01
N LYS A 190 -12.69 -33.32 16.41
CA LYS A 190 -13.57 -34.39 16.89
C LYS A 190 -12.93 -35.76 16.83
N PHE A 191 -12.07 -36.01 15.84
CA PHE A 191 -11.36 -37.27 15.71
C PHE A 191 -10.00 -37.29 16.42
N GLY A 192 -9.57 -36.18 17.01
CA GLY A 192 -8.27 -36.05 17.67
C GLY A 192 -7.08 -36.17 16.71
N ILE A 193 -7.30 -35.91 15.42
CA ILE A 193 -6.30 -36.00 14.37
C ILE A 193 -5.77 -34.59 14.06
N GLN A 194 -4.46 -34.41 14.07
CA GLN A 194 -3.87 -33.16 13.65
C GLN A 194 -3.86 -33.08 12.12
N PRO A 195 -4.47 -32.05 11.50
CA PRO A 195 -4.41 -31.86 10.07
C PRO A 195 -2.97 -31.51 9.64
N PRO A 196 -2.57 -31.91 8.41
CA PRO A 196 -1.25 -31.58 7.91
C PRO A 196 -1.06 -30.06 7.84
N LYS A 197 0.14 -29.61 8.23
CA LYS A 197 0.51 -28.20 8.19
C LYS A 197 1.01 -27.79 6.80
N GLY A 198 1.76 -28.66 6.16
CA GLY A 198 2.40 -28.38 4.90
C GLY A 198 2.37 -29.54 3.92
N VAL A 199 2.36 -29.20 2.64
CA VAL A 199 2.44 -30.12 1.50
C VAL A 199 3.68 -29.77 0.69
N LEU A 200 4.47 -30.78 0.35
CA LEU A 200 5.61 -30.65 -0.55
C LEU A 200 5.25 -31.23 -1.93
N LEU A 201 5.26 -30.39 -2.96
CA LEU A 201 5.11 -30.82 -4.35
C LEU A 201 6.48 -31.11 -4.94
N THR A 202 6.68 -32.33 -5.40
CA THR A 202 7.95 -32.76 -6.00
C THR A 202 7.74 -33.18 -7.47
N GLY A 203 8.76 -33.04 -8.29
CA GLY A 203 8.70 -33.49 -9.68
C GLY A 203 9.46 -32.59 -10.64
N PRO A 204 9.58 -32.97 -11.91
CA PRO A 204 10.32 -32.27 -12.94
C PRO A 204 9.82 -30.82 -13.13
N PRO A 205 10.63 -29.90 -13.68
CA PRO A 205 10.18 -28.56 -14.02
C PRO A 205 9.02 -28.61 -15.04
N TRP A 206 8.19 -27.58 -15.03
CA TRP A 206 7.07 -27.37 -15.97
C TRP A 206 5.91 -28.39 -15.86
N THR A 207 5.79 -29.10 -14.77
CA THR A 207 4.72 -30.10 -14.56
C THR A 207 3.46 -29.52 -13.89
N GLY A 208 3.39 -28.21 -13.68
CA GLY A 208 2.17 -27.54 -13.18
C GLY A 208 2.10 -27.36 -11.65
N LYS A 209 3.21 -27.54 -10.90
CA LYS A 209 3.26 -27.41 -9.44
C LYS A 209 2.70 -26.06 -8.94
N THR A 210 3.17 -24.96 -9.52
CA THR A 210 2.72 -23.60 -9.17
C THR A 210 1.25 -23.37 -9.52
N MET A 211 0.79 -23.91 -10.65
CA MET A 211 -0.62 -23.82 -11.06
C MET A 211 -1.53 -24.61 -10.11
N LEU A 212 -1.10 -25.80 -9.68
CA LEU A 212 -1.85 -26.60 -8.72
C LEU A 212 -2.01 -25.87 -7.39
N ALA A 213 -0.96 -25.25 -6.86
CA ALA A 213 -1.04 -24.47 -5.64
C ALA A 213 -2.00 -23.27 -5.77
N LYS A 214 -1.98 -22.55 -6.88
CA LYS A 214 -2.90 -21.46 -7.17
C LYS A 214 -4.36 -21.95 -7.31
N ALA A 215 -4.59 -23.10 -7.91
CA ALA A 215 -5.93 -23.67 -8.05
C ALA A 215 -6.53 -24.07 -6.68
N VAL A 216 -5.73 -24.65 -5.79
CA VAL A 216 -6.14 -24.97 -4.42
C VAL A 216 -6.52 -23.69 -3.66
N ALA A 217 -5.71 -22.63 -3.76
CA ALA A 217 -6.01 -21.35 -3.12
C ALA A 217 -7.29 -20.70 -3.67
N SER A 218 -7.53 -20.81 -4.97
CA SER A 218 -8.76 -20.32 -5.59
C SER A 218 -10.01 -21.06 -5.05
N HIS A 219 -9.93 -22.36 -4.89
CA HIS A 219 -11.05 -23.19 -4.43
C HIS A 219 -11.38 -22.97 -2.95
N THR A 220 -10.35 -22.78 -2.12
CA THR A 220 -10.51 -22.53 -0.68
C THR A 220 -10.83 -21.09 -0.33
N ASN A 221 -10.98 -20.21 -1.33
CA ASN A 221 -11.10 -18.76 -1.11
C ASN A 221 -10.00 -18.18 -0.19
N ALA A 222 -8.83 -18.81 -0.18
CA ALA A 222 -7.69 -18.39 0.63
C ALA A 222 -6.84 -17.37 -0.12
N THR A 223 -6.24 -16.45 0.63
CA THR A 223 -5.22 -15.55 0.09
C THR A 223 -3.98 -16.37 -0.29
N PHE A 224 -3.48 -16.17 -1.48
CA PHE A 224 -2.25 -16.82 -1.97
C PHE A 224 -1.07 -15.88 -1.78
N LEU A 225 -0.05 -16.35 -1.06
CA LEU A 225 1.23 -15.66 -0.89
C LEU A 225 2.32 -16.49 -1.55
N GLY A 226 2.74 -16.11 -2.76
CA GLY A 226 3.78 -16.78 -3.52
C GLY A 226 5.16 -16.18 -3.27
N LEU A 227 6.15 -17.04 -3.06
CA LEU A 227 7.54 -16.65 -2.89
C LEU A 227 8.46 -17.64 -3.58
N VAL A 228 9.56 -17.17 -4.17
CA VAL A 228 10.58 -18.02 -4.76
C VAL A 228 11.75 -18.19 -3.79
N GLY A 229 12.15 -19.42 -3.51
CA GLY A 229 13.23 -19.72 -2.55
C GLY A 229 14.57 -19.08 -2.92
N SER A 230 14.87 -18.93 -4.21
CA SER A 230 16.08 -18.24 -4.67
C SER A 230 16.09 -16.74 -4.29
N GLU A 231 14.94 -16.08 -4.17
CA GLU A 231 14.87 -14.68 -3.69
C GLU A 231 15.23 -14.57 -2.22
N LEU A 232 14.85 -15.56 -1.40
CA LEU A 232 15.25 -15.64 0.01
C LEU A 232 16.75 -15.85 0.20
N ALA A 233 17.39 -16.54 -0.75
CA ALA A 233 18.81 -16.85 -0.70
C ALA A 233 19.72 -15.71 -1.17
N GLN A 234 19.28 -14.90 -2.14
CA GLN A 234 20.14 -13.99 -2.89
C GLN A 234 20.01 -12.51 -2.51
N LYS A 235 18.83 -12.05 -2.06
CA LYS A 235 18.52 -10.61 -2.09
C LYS A 235 19.28 -9.79 -1.05
N TYR A 236 19.56 -10.30 0.14
CA TYR A 236 20.27 -9.51 1.18
C TYR A 236 20.91 -10.42 2.24
N ILE A 237 22.22 -10.27 2.43
CA ILE A 237 22.95 -10.92 3.53
C ILE A 237 22.37 -10.42 4.86
N GLY A 238 21.78 -11.30 5.68
CA GLY A 238 21.20 -10.99 6.99
C GLY A 238 19.68 -10.80 7.02
N GLU A 239 18.98 -10.76 5.90
CA GLU A 239 17.55 -10.43 5.85
C GLU A 239 16.61 -11.61 5.57
N GLY A 240 17.11 -12.72 5.04
CA GLY A 240 16.28 -13.88 4.69
C GLY A 240 15.41 -14.40 5.84
N GLY A 241 15.98 -14.52 7.04
CA GLY A 241 15.23 -14.93 8.22
C GLY A 241 14.16 -13.92 8.66
N ARG A 242 14.37 -12.61 8.40
CA ARG A 242 13.38 -11.58 8.67
C ARG A 242 12.22 -11.68 7.68
N MET A 243 12.51 -11.85 6.39
CA MET A 243 11.48 -12.03 5.35
C MET A 243 10.56 -13.21 5.65
N VAL A 244 11.12 -14.34 6.10
CA VAL A 244 10.33 -15.52 6.50
C VAL A 244 9.38 -15.16 7.64
N ARG A 245 9.84 -14.51 8.71
CA ARG A 245 8.98 -14.09 9.84
C ARG A 245 7.87 -13.15 9.40
N GLU A 246 8.18 -12.17 8.57
CA GLU A 246 7.22 -11.20 8.07
C GLU A 246 6.18 -11.86 7.15
N LEU A 247 6.60 -12.79 6.29
CA LEU A 247 5.71 -13.59 5.45
C LEU A 247 4.69 -14.38 6.29
N PHE A 248 5.15 -15.08 7.31
CA PHE A 248 4.25 -15.84 8.21
C PHE A 248 3.36 -14.92 9.04
N SER A 249 3.86 -13.77 9.49
CA SER A 249 3.05 -12.76 10.17
C SER A 249 1.95 -12.20 9.25
N LEU A 250 2.29 -11.93 7.98
CA LEU A 250 1.33 -11.48 6.97
C LEU A 250 0.27 -12.56 6.68
N ALA A 251 0.70 -13.82 6.56
CA ALA A 251 -0.21 -14.94 6.35
C ALA A 251 -1.24 -15.09 7.47
N ARG A 252 -0.81 -14.94 8.73
CA ARG A 252 -1.73 -14.96 9.89
C ARG A 252 -2.74 -13.81 9.85
N LYS A 253 -2.32 -12.62 9.43
CA LYS A 253 -3.21 -11.45 9.30
C LYS A 253 -4.23 -11.58 8.15
N LYS A 254 -3.83 -12.23 7.05
CA LYS A 254 -4.67 -12.42 5.86
C LYS A 254 -5.32 -13.82 5.81
N SER A 255 -5.51 -14.44 6.96
CA SER A 255 -6.17 -15.75 7.08
C SER A 255 -7.63 -15.73 6.57
N PRO A 256 -8.14 -16.75 5.85
CA PRO A 256 -7.43 -17.97 5.44
C PRO A 256 -6.38 -17.71 4.35
N CYS A 257 -5.20 -18.33 4.50
CA CYS A 257 -4.06 -18.04 3.65
C CYS A 257 -3.26 -19.31 3.29
N ILE A 258 -2.77 -19.36 2.05
CA ILE A 258 -1.85 -20.38 1.57
C ILE A 258 -0.52 -19.71 1.23
N ILE A 259 0.53 -20.08 1.94
CA ILE A 259 1.91 -19.72 1.61
C ILE A 259 2.45 -20.72 0.60
N PHE A 260 2.89 -20.23 -0.55
CA PHE A 260 3.54 -21.05 -1.57
C PHE A 260 5.01 -20.67 -1.69
N ILE A 261 5.91 -21.65 -1.51
CA ILE A 261 7.35 -21.46 -1.65
C ILE A 261 7.83 -22.30 -2.82
N ASP A 262 8.10 -21.64 -3.95
CA ASP A 262 8.68 -22.33 -5.12
C ASP A 262 10.20 -22.46 -4.96
N GLU A 263 10.79 -23.47 -5.60
CA GLU A 263 12.24 -23.73 -5.54
C GLU A 263 12.79 -23.77 -4.10
N ILE A 264 12.09 -24.47 -3.20
CA ILE A 264 12.49 -24.54 -1.78
C ILE A 264 13.90 -25.12 -1.59
N ASP A 265 14.40 -25.88 -2.54
CA ASP A 265 15.76 -26.44 -2.56
C ASP A 265 16.85 -25.35 -2.54
N ALA A 266 16.56 -24.13 -3.00
CA ALA A 266 17.49 -23.01 -2.90
C ALA A 266 17.85 -22.64 -1.44
N ILE A 267 16.93 -22.84 -0.50
CA ILE A 267 17.14 -22.57 0.93
C ILE A 267 17.17 -23.83 1.78
N GLY A 268 16.55 -24.90 1.31
CA GLY A 268 16.33 -26.15 2.02
C GLY A 268 17.36 -27.24 1.73
N SER A 269 18.45 -26.94 1.03
CA SER A 269 19.44 -27.95 0.67
C SER A 269 20.24 -28.46 1.87
N LYS A 270 20.64 -29.76 1.80
CA LYS A 270 21.53 -30.38 2.78
C LYS A 270 22.86 -29.61 2.88
N ARG A 271 23.42 -29.61 4.07
CA ARG A 271 24.73 -28.98 4.36
C ARG A 271 25.81 -29.61 3.46
N LEU A 272 26.43 -28.76 2.65
CA LEU A 272 27.72 -29.05 2.05
C LEU A 272 28.77 -28.42 2.99
N ASP A 273 29.85 -29.15 3.27
CA ASP A 273 30.91 -28.80 4.24
C ASP A 273 31.71 -27.51 3.91
N SER A 274 31.29 -26.75 2.92
CA SER A 274 31.91 -25.48 2.52
C SER A 274 31.32 -24.29 3.27
N SER A 275 32.05 -23.73 4.22
CA SER A 275 31.61 -22.63 5.09
C SER A 275 31.82 -21.26 4.47
N THR A 276 31.15 -20.95 3.37
CA THR A 276 31.12 -19.56 2.87
C THR A 276 30.15 -18.71 3.70
N SER A 277 30.31 -17.37 3.69
CA SER A 277 29.40 -16.46 4.39
C SER A 277 27.97 -16.55 3.85
N GLY A 278 27.80 -16.84 2.56
CA GLY A 278 26.50 -17.05 1.93
C GLY A 278 25.79 -18.33 2.45
N ASP A 279 26.51 -19.43 2.61
CA ASP A 279 25.95 -20.69 3.09
C ASP A 279 25.42 -20.57 4.53
N ARG A 280 26.08 -19.77 5.37
CA ARG A 280 25.60 -19.47 6.74
C ARG A 280 24.29 -18.73 6.75
N GLU A 281 24.09 -17.83 5.80
CA GLU A 281 22.87 -17.03 5.72
C GLU A 281 21.70 -17.86 5.21
N VAL A 282 21.90 -18.67 4.18
CA VAL A 282 20.89 -19.65 3.70
C VAL A 282 20.50 -20.58 4.83
N GLN A 283 21.46 -21.07 5.61
CA GLN A 283 21.21 -21.91 6.76
C GLN A 283 20.40 -21.20 7.86
N ARG A 284 20.68 -19.92 8.13
CA ARG A 284 19.92 -19.11 9.08
C ARG A 284 18.47 -18.91 8.62
N THR A 285 18.27 -18.68 7.32
CA THR A 285 16.95 -18.58 6.70
C THR A 285 16.18 -19.90 6.81
N LEU A 286 16.83 -21.06 6.53
CA LEU A 286 16.24 -22.38 6.73
C LEU A 286 15.82 -22.60 8.19
N MET A 287 16.72 -22.28 9.15
CA MET A 287 16.40 -22.46 10.58
C MET A 287 15.22 -21.59 11.01
N GLN A 288 15.11 -20.36 10.46
CA GLN A 288 13.94 -19.51 10.71
C GLN A 288 12.67 -20.11 10.11
N LEU A 289 12.73 -20.63 8.88
CA LEU A 289 11.58 -21.31 8.25
C LEU A 289 11.12 -22.52 9.08
N LEU A 290 12.06 -23.35 9.53
CA LEU A 290 11.75 -24.49 10.40
C LEU A 290 11.10 -24.02 11.72
N SER A 291 11.61 -22.96 12.32
CA SER A 291 11.05 -22.37 13.55
C SER A 291 9.63 -21.85 13.35
N GLU A 292 9.34 -21.19 12.22
CA GLU A 292 7.98 -20.75 11.90
C GLU A 292 7.03 -21.92 11.66
N LEU A 293 7.47 -22.96 10.94
CA LEU A 293 6.67 -24.19 10.75
C LEU A 293 6.36 -24.91 12.06
N ASP A 294 7.34 -24.98 12.98
CA ASP A 294 7.15 -25.61 14.28
C ASP A 294 6.26 -24.79 15.22
N GLY A 295 6.44 -23.45 15.21
CA GLY A 295 5.68 -22.50 16.04
C GLY A 295 4.24 -22.23 15.58
N PHE A 296 3.83 -22.83 14.50
CA PHE A 296 2.58 -22.64 13.82
C PHE A 296 1.59 -23.75 14.25
N ASN A 297 0.38 -23.34 14.65
CA ASN A 297 -0.62 -24.33 15.05
C ASN A 297 -1.22 -24.99 13.80
N SER A 298 -1.41 -26.32 13.84
CA SER A 298 -2.02 -27.06 12.72
C SER A 298 -3.47 -26.65 12.43
N LEU A 299 -4.14 -26.03 13.39
CA LEU A 299 -5.52 -25.51 13.29
C LEU A 299 -5.58 -24.06 12.82
N ASP A 300 -4.45 -23.38 12.71
CA ASP A 300 -4.44 -22.03 12.13
C ASP A 300 -4.91 -22.13 10.67
N ASN A 301 -5.74 -21.16 10.23
CA ASN A 301 -6.24 -21.06 8.85
C ASN A 301 -5.15 -20.64 7.85
N VAL A 302 -3.93 -21.06 8.10
CA VAL A 302 -2.77 -20.86 7.23
C VAL A 302 -2.18 -22.22 6.89
N LYS A 303 -1.91 -22.47 5.62
CA LYS A 303 -1.27 -23.69 5.13
C LYS A 303 -0.05 -23.34 4.28
N VAL A 304 0.91 -24.25 4.24
CA VAL A 304 2.14 -24.05 3.49
C VAL A 304 2.24 -25.08 2.39
N ILE A 305 2.45 -24.66 1.17
CA ILE A 305 2.77 -25.51 0.03
C ILE A 305 4.18 -25.16 -0.42
N ALA A 306 5.07 -26.14 -0.50
CA ALA A 306 6.37 -25.92 -1.10
C ALA A 306 6.51 -26.74 -2.38
N ALA A 307 7.31 -26.26 -3.33
CA ALA A 307 7.62 -26.97 -4.55
C ALA A 307 9.13 -27.10 -4.73
N THR A 308 9.56 -28.26 -5.24
CA THR A 308 10.95 -28.49 -5.62
C THR A 308 11.05 -29.37 -6.85
N ASN A 309 12.08 -29.13 -7.65
CA ASN A 309 12.46 -29.99 -8.76
C ASN A 309 13.51 -31.04 -8.34
N ARG A 310 14.10 -30.91 -7.13
CA ARG A 310 15.24 -31.71 -6.65
C ARG A 310 15.01 -32.17 -5.21
N PRO A 311 14.06 -33.10 -4.98
CA PRO A 311 13.72 -33.54 -3.63
C PRO A 311 14.90 -34.18 -2.90
N GLU A 312 15.85 -34.76 -3.63
CA GLU A 312 17.05 -35.42 -3.10
C GLU A 312 18.02 -34.45 -2.40
N LEU A 313 17.97 -33.16 -2.74
CA LEU A 313 18.81 -32.12 -2.14
C LEU A 313 18.26 -31.61 -0.82
N LEU A 314 16.97 -31.83 -0.55
CA LEU A 314 16.32 -31.24 0.65
C LEU A 314 16.87 -31.83 1.95
N ASP A 315 16.97 -30.96 2.96
CA ASP A 315 17.26 -31.37 4.34
C ASP A 315 16.08 -32.17 4.90
N LYS A 316 16.41 -33.34 5.47
CA LYS A 316 15.44 -34.23 6.11
C LYS A 316 14.64 -33.57 7.23
N ALA A 317 15.16 -32.47 7.80
CA ALA A 317 14.46 -31.70 8.80
C ALA A 317 13.14 -31.09 8.30
N LEU A 318 13.06 -30.74 7.00
CA LEU A 318 11.83 -30.23 6.38
C LEU A 318 10.74 -31.30 6.28
N LEU A 319 11.12 -32.56 6.15
CA LEU A 319 10.23 -33.71 5.95
C LEU A 319 9.78 -34.36 7.27
N ARG A 320 10.10 -33.77 8.42
CA ARG A 320 9.65 -34.28 9.71
C ARG A 320 8.17 -33.99 9.92
N PRO A 321 7.42 -34.88 10.62
CA PRO A 321 6.04 -34.65 10.98
C PRO A 321 5.86 -33.29 11.70
N GLY A 322 4.80 -32.58 11.33
CA GLY A 322 4.51 -31.23 11.82
C GLY A 322 5.08 -30.12 10.94
N ARG A 323 5.74 -30.44 9.83
CA ARG A 323 6.28 -29.51 8.83
C ARG A 323 5.67 -29.79 7.45
N PHE A 324 6.41 -30.46 6.56
CA PHE A 324 5.84 -30.97 5.30
C PHE A 324 5.40 -32.42 5.51
N ASP A 325 4.18 -32.58 5.98
CA ASP A 325 3.62 -33.87 6.37
C ASP A 325 3.23 -34.76 5.16
N ARG A 326 2.96 -34.09 4.05
CA ARG A 326 2.57 -34.75 2.80
C ARG A 326 3.54 -34.39 1.68
N ILE A 327 3.97 -35.44 0.97
CA ILE A 327 4.77 -35.30 -0.25
C ILE A 327 3.89 -35.77 -1.40
N VAL A 328 3.64 -34.93 -2.37
CA VAL A 328 2.87 -35.22 -3.57
C VAL A 328 3.81 -35.18 -4.77
N GLU A 329 3.98 -36.32 -5.42
CA GLU A 329 4.81 -36.42 -6.60
C GLU A 329 4.02 -36.09 -7.85
N ILE A 330 4.55 -35.17 -8.66
CA ILE A 330 3.99 -34.79 -9.95
C ILE A 330 4.92 -35.26 -11.05
N PRO A 331 4.66 -36.45 -11.64
CA PRO A 331 5.51 -37.03 -12.67
C PRO A 331 5.37 -36.27 -14.00
N LEU A 332 6.18 -36.69 -14.97
CA LEU A 332 6.02 -36.24 -16.35
C LEU A 332 4.68 -36.72 -16.92
N PRO A 333 3.99 -35.88 -17.73
CA PRO A 333 2.69 -36.23 -18.27
C PRO A 333 2.76 -37.44 -19.23
N ASN A 334 1.92 -38.44 -18.97
CA ASN A 334 1.67 -39.56 -19.87
C ASN A 334 0.88 -39.13 -21.12
N LEU A 335 0.53 -40.05 -21.99
CA LEU A 335 -0.19 -39.73 -23.24
C LEU A 335 -1.53 -39.06 -22.95
N GLU A 336 -2.35 -39.61 -22.07
CA GLU A 336 -3.67 -39.13 -21.69
C GLU A 336 -3.61 -37.72 -21.04
N TRP A 337 -2.60 -37.48 -20.20
CA TRP A 337 -2.40 -36.19 -19.57
C TRP A 337 -1.97 -35.13 -20.59
N ARG A 338 -1.13 -35.49 -21.58
CA ARG A 338 -0.74 -34.57 -22.66
C ARG A 338 -1.95 -34.15 -23.49
N GLU A 339 -2.81 -35.11 -23.84
CA GLU A 339 -4.07 -34.84 -24.54
C GLU A 339 -4.97 -33.88 -23.72
N ALA A 340 -5.14 -34.16 -22.42
CA ALA A 340 -5.89 -33.30 -21.53
C ALA A 340 -5.30 -31.85 -21.46
N ILE A 341 -3.97 -31.72 -21.40
CA ILE A 341 -3.27 -30.43 -21.40
C ILE A 341 -3.51 -29.71 -22.73
N PHE A 342 -3.40 -30.38 -23.86
CA PHE A 342 -3.69 -29.78 -25.16
C PHE A 342 -5.13 -29.29 -25.24
N ASN A 343 -6.07 -30.08 -24.80
CA ASN A 343 -7.49 -29.72 -24.77
C ASN A 343 -7.74 -28.47 -23.91
N VAL A 344 -7.08 -28.33 -22.76
CA VAL A 344 -7.18 -27.13 -21.90
C VAL A 344 -6.66 -25.89 -22.63
N HIS A 345 -5.48 -25.96 -23.22
CA HIS A 345 -4.87 -24.83 -23.93
C HIS A 345 -5.59 -24.46 -25.23
N ALA A 346 -6.14 -25.47 -25.90
CA ALA A 346 -6.86 -25.33 -27.18
C ALA A 346 -8.25 -24.70 -27.04
N ARG A 347 -8.86 -24.70 -25.85
CA ARG A 347 -10.22 -24.15 -25.61
C ARG A 347 -10.40 -22.73 -26.09
N LYS A 348 -9.35 -21.91 -26.10
CA LYS A 348 -9.39 -20.49 -26.50
C LYS A 348 -8.85 -20.24 -27.90
N MET A 349 -8.44 -21.30 -28.60
CA MET A 349 -7.85 -21.18 -29.95
C MET A 349 -8.89 -21.50 -31.02
N PRO A 350 -8.96 -20.76 -32.13
CA PRO A 350 -9.73 -21.14 -33.29
C PRO A 350 -9.04 -22.33 -33.99
N LEU A 351 -9.51 -23.55 -33.69
CA LEU A 351 -8.97 -24.75 -34.27
C LEU A 351 -9.79 -25.19 -35.50
N ASP A 352 -9.12 -25.76 -36.50
CA ASP A 352 -9.80 -26.47 -37.59
C ASP A 352 -10.46 -27.76 -37.06
N LYS A 353 -11.60 -28.14 -37.65
CA LYS A 353 -12.37 -29.34 -37.25
C LYS A 353 -11.62 -30.63 -37.40
N ASN A 354 -10.54 -30.65 -38.16
CA ASN A 354 -9.74 -31.86 -38.47
C ASN A 354 -8.50 -32.02 -37.56
N VAL A 355 -8.34 -31.17 -36.54
CA VAL A 355 -7.21 -31.31 -35.59
C VAL A 355 -7.58 -32.38 -34.58
N ASP A 356 -6.79 -33.47 -34.61
CA ASP A 356 -6.80 -34.56 -33.64
C ASP A 356 -5.57 -34.38 -32.72
N PHE A 357 -5.75 -34.51 -31.41
CA PHE A 357 -4.70 -34.30 -30.42
C PHE A 357 -4.10 -35.61 -29.93
#